data_b8c5e56b73880d3da0b9d9ca4d2a9af3
#
_entry.id   b8c5e56b73880d3da0b9d9ca4d2a9af3
#
_cell.length_a   1.000
_cell.length_b   1.000
_cell.length_c   1.000
_cell.angle_alpha   90.00
_cell.angle_beta   90.00
_cell.angle_gamma   90.00
#
_symmetry.space_group_name_H-M   'P 1'
#
loop_
_entity.id
_entity.type
_entity.pdbx_description
1 polymer ?
#
loop_
_entity_poly.entity_id
_entity_poly.type
_entity_poly.pdbx_seq_one_letter_code
_entity_poly.pdbx_strand_id
1 'polypeptide(L)'
;TICLVGSEMCIRDSSMYFPEEGIFGVTLWIVSTVVFHFVLFGILAQRMGLGQFFVDIATVAAGRYTGGLAKVSVVSSAFFGTISGSSIANTVSTGSLTIPNMKRMGYPGHLAGGVEAASSAGGQITPPIMGAAAFVMAEFLELPYTTIILAALVPAAMHYIGVISIVHFKAKRL
;
A
#
# COMPACT_ATOMS: atom_id res chain seq x y z
N THR A 1 -20.83 38.57 -10.00
CA THR A 1 -19.89 37.69 -9.23
C THR A 1 -20.63 36.86 -8.18
N ILE A 2 -21.64 37.40 -7.51
CA ILE A 2 -22.45 36.70 -6.47
C ILE A 2 -23.33 35.60 -7.09
N CYS A 3 -23.86 35.81 -8.28
CA CYS A 3 -24.62 34.80 -9.02
C CYS A 3 -23.80 33.58 -9.46
N LEU A 4 -22.51 33.79 -9.81
CA LEU A 4 -21.61 32.71 -10.19
C LEU A 4 -21.26 31.80 -9.01
N VAL A 5 -21.01 32.39 -7.84
CA VAL A 5 -20.73 31.63 -6.61
C VAL A 5 -21.96 30.80 -6.18
N GLY A 6 -23.17 31.36 -6.29
CA GLY A 6 -24.39 30.61 -6.00
C GLY A 6 -24.67 29.47 -7.00
N SER A 7 -24.41 29.67 -8.27
CA SER A 7 -24.56 28.63 -9.29
C SER A 7 -23.54 27.49 -9.16
N GLU A 8 -22.29 27.80 -8.87
CA GLU A 8 -21.26 26.78 -8.61
C GLU A 8 -21.58 25.97 -7.35
N MET A 9 -22.10 26.61 -6.30
CA MET A 9 -22.50 25.94 -5.06
C MET A 9 -23.69 25.00 -5.33
N CYS A 10 -24.71 25.46 -6.08
CA CYS A 10 -25.84 24.62 -6.49
C CYS A 10 -25.44 23.46 -7.40
N ILE A 11 -24.53 23.68 -8.35
CA ILE A 11 -24.03 22.63 -9.22
C ILE A 11 -23.23 21.61 -8.41
N ARG A 12 -22.39 22.05 -7.48
CA ARG A 12 -21.62 21.16 -6.59
C ARG A 12 -22.55 20.35 -5.68
N ASP A 13 -23.54 21.00 -5.06
CA ASP A 13 -24.49 20.32 -4.17
C ASP A 13 -25.39 19.34 -4.94
N SER A 14 -25.86 19.70 -6.13
CA SER A 14 -26.65 18.80 -6.95
C SER A 14 -25.83 17.63 -7.49
N SER A 15 -24.58 17.84 -7.93
CA SER A 15 -23.74 16.75 -8.42
C SER A 15 -23.33 15.77 -7.30
N MET A 16 -23.30 16.21 -6.04
CA MET A 16 -23.06 15.30 -4.90
C MET A 16 -24.17 14.25 -4.71
N TYR A 17 -25.39 14.58 -5.06
CA TYR A 17 -26.56 13.71 -4.87
C TYR A 17 -26.95 12.91 -6.13
N PHE A 18 -26.31 13.16 -7.28
CA PHE A 18 -26.59 12.38 -8.49
C PHE A 18 -26.12 10.93 -8.32
N PRO A 19 -26.97 9.93 -8.67
CA PRO A 19 -26.65 8.51 -8.46
C PRO A 19 -25.43 8.02 -9.25
N GLU A 20 -25.13 8.65 -10.37
CA GLU A 20 -24.03 8.20 -11.26
C GLU A 20 -22.69 8.90 -10.99
N GLU A 21 -22.72 10.18 -10.60
CA GLU A 21 -21.50 11.00 -10.41
C GLU A 21 -21.31 11.48 -8.98
N GLY A 22 -22.30 11.32 -8.11
CA GLY A 22 -22.30 11.82 -6.73
C GLY A 22 -21.68 10.88 -5.72
N ILE A 23 -21.84 11.23 -4.44
CA ILE A 23 -21.37 10.46 -3.28
C ILE A 23 -21.94 9.02 -3.33
N PHE A 24 -23.19 8.85 -3.78
CA PHE A 24 -23.86 7.55 -3.88
C PHE A 24 -23.60 6.82 -5.20
N GLY A 25 -22.67 7.33 -6.03
CA GLY A 25 -22.30 6.76 -7.30
C GLY A 25 -21.45 5.48 -7.19
N VAL A 26 -20.90 5.08 -8.32
CA VAL A 26 -20.08 3.87 -8.51
C VAL A 26 -18.98 3.73 -7.47
N THR A 27 -18.35 4.83 -7.07
CA THR A 27 -17.25 4.82 -6.08
C THR A 27 -17.72 4.31 -4.71
N LEU A 28 -18.87 4.80 -4.21
CA LEU A 28 -19.41 4.33 -2.93
C LEU A 28 -19.86 2.88 -3.01
N TRP A 29 -20.45 2.47 -4.12
CA TRP A 29 -20.85 1.08 -4.35
C TRP A 29 -19.64 0.13 -4.30
N ILE A 30 -18.55 0.45 -4.98
CA ILE A 30 -17.29 -0.34 -4.94
C ILE A 30 -16.72 -0.38 -3.52
N VAL A 31 -16.68 0.76 -2.83
CA VAL A 31 -16.14 0.82 -1.47
C VAL A 31 -16.98 -0.03 -0.51
N SER A 32 -18.31 0.04 -0.60
CA SER A 32 -19.19 -0.70 0.30
C SER A 32 -19.24 -2.21 0.03
N THR A 33 -19.13 -2.62 -1.24
CA THR A 33 -19.26 -4.04 -1.63
C THR A 33 -17.92 -4.75 -1.69
N VAL A 34 -16.92 -4.18 -2.33
CA VAL A 34 -15.64 -4.85 -2.58
C VAL A 34 -14.60 -4.46 -1.55
N VAL A 35 -14.31 -3.14 -1.43
CA VAL A 35 -13.21 -2.66 -0.57
C VAL A 35 -13.47 -2.99 0.90
N PHE A 36 -14.70 -2.88 1.37
CA PHE A 36 -15.07 -3.21 2.76
C PHE A 36 -14.69 -4.65 3.11
N HIS A 37 -15.00 -5.62 2.25
CA HIS A 37 -14.68 -7.03 2.51
C HIS A 37 -13.16 -7.29 2.53
N PHE A 38 -12.41 -6.65 1.63
CA PHE A 38 -10.94 -6.78 1.63
C PHE A 38 -10.30 -6.11 2.84
N VAL A 39 -10.79 -4.95 3.28
CA VAL A 39 -10.31 -4.27 4.49
C VAL A 39 -10.61 -5.13 5.72
N LEU A 40 -11.82 -5.67 5.83
CA LEU A 40 -12.19 -6.56 6.92
C LEU A 40 -11.30 -7.81 6.97
N PHE A 41 -11.08 -8.46 5.82
CA PHE A 41 -10.16 -9.57 5.70
C PHE A 41 -8.73 -9.20 6.12
N GLY A 42 -8.22 -8.05 5.65
CA GLY A 42 -6.89 -7.56 5.99
C GLY A 42 -6.71 -7.33 7.50
N ILE A 43 -7.72 -6.73 8.16
CA ILE A 43 -7.70 -6.50 9.61
C ILE A 43 -7.74 -7.83 10.38
N LEU A 44 -8.57 -8.78 9.97
CA LEU A 44 -8.62 -10.11 10.59
C LEU A 44 -7.30 -10.85 10.45
N ALA A 45 -6.74 -10.86 9.23
CA ALA A 45 -5.45 -11.47 8.94
C ALA A 45 -4.32 -10.86 9.80
N GLN A 46 -4.32 -9.54 9.95
CA GLN A 46 -3.38 -8.83 10.82
C GLN A 46 -3.52 -9.25 12.29
N ARG A 47 -4.75 -9.37 12.79
CA ARG A 47 -5.04 -9.84 14.16
C ARG A 47 -4.59 -11.28 14.39
N MET A 48 -4.60 -12.12 13.37
CA MET A 48 -4.11 -13.51 13.41
C MET A 48 -2.58 -13.62 13.40
N GLY A 49 -1.84 -12.52 13.36
CA GLY A 49 -0.37 -12.53 13.41
C GLY A 49 0.32 -12.65 12.05
N LEU A 50 -0.38 -12.46 10.93
CA LEU A 50 0.22 -12.52 9.59
C LEU A 50 1.39 -11.54 9.41
N GLY A 51 1.36 -10.37 10.10
CA GLY A 51 2.46 -9.42 10.06
C GLY A 51 3.77 -10.02 10.55
N GLN A 52 3.73 -10.74 11.70
CA GLN A 52 4.92 -11.43 12.24
C GLN A 52 5.38 -12.54 11.29
N PHE A 53 4.46 -13.33 10.78
CA PHE A 53 4.75 -14.41 9.83
C PHE A 53 5.50 -13.91 8.59
N PHE A 54 5.08 -12.77 8.02
CA PHE A 54 5.77 -12.18 6.87
C PHE A 54 7.17 -11.64 7.22
N VAL A 55 7.34 -11.08 8.42
CA VAL A 55 8.67 -10.67 8.91
C VAL A 55 9.58 -11.89 9.08
N ASP A 56 9.06 -13.00 9.60
CA ASP A 56 9.83 -14.22 9.78
C ASP A 56 10.26 -14.83 8.43
N ILE A 57 9.36 -14.92 7.46
CA ILE A 57 9.69 -15.36 6.09
C ILE A 57 10.72 -14.43 5.46
N ALA A 58 10.51 -13.12 5.55
CA ALA A 58 11.42 -12.14 5.00
C ALA A 58 12.82 -12.22 5.65
N THR A 59 12.89 -12.55 6.94
CA THR A 59 14.14 -12.74 7.67
C THR A 59 14.91 -13.95 7.15
N VAL A 60 14.23 -15.04 6.84
CA VAL A 60 14.84 -16.21 6.21
C VAL A 60 15.35 -15.89 4.81
N ALA A 61 14.57 -15.15 4.03
CA ALA A 61 14.88 -14.84 2.64
C ALA A 61 15.98 -13.78 2.48
N ALA A 62 15.95 -12.72 3.28
CA ALA A 62 16.78 -11.53 3.10
C ALA A 62 17.75 -11.24 4.24
N GLY A 63 17.59 -11.88 5.40
CA GLY A 63 18.34 -11.57 6.61
C GLY A 63 19.86 -11.84 6.54
N ARG A 64 20.27 -12.76 5.66
CA ARG A 64 21.69 -13.15 5.48
C ARG A 64 22.51 -12.20 4.60
N TYR A 65 21.87 -11.28 3.90
CA TYR A 65 22.54 -10.37 2.97
C TYR A 65 22.99 -9.08 3.64
N THR A 66 24.00 -8.40 3.09
CA THR A 66 24.45 -7.08 3.52
C THR A 66 23.26 -6.10 3.62
N GLY A 67 23.09 -5.46 4.78
CA GLY A 67 21.89 -4.63 5.05
C GLY A 67 20.63 -5.44 5.33
N GLY A 68 20.79 -6.69 5.82
CA GLY A 68 19.73 -7.70 5.95
C GLY A 68 18.44 -7.19 6.56
N LEU A 69 18.46 -6.54 7.74
CA LEU A 69 17.21 -6.09 8.39
C LEU A 69 16.45 -5.01 7.62
N ALA A 70 17.16 -4.11 6.92
CA ALA A 70 16.48 -3.13 6.08
C ALA A 70 15.87 -3.78 4.81
N LYS A 71 16.50 -4.82 4.27
CA LYS A 71 15.92 -5.62 3.19
C LYS A 71 14.77 -6.49 3.67
N VAL A 72 14.84 -7.02 4.89
CA VAL A 72 13.73 -7.72 5.55
C VAL A 72 12.51 -6.81 5.65
N SER A 73 12.68 -5.54 6.04
CA SER A 73 11.59 -4.54 6.04
C SER A 73 10.95 -4.42 4.65
N VAL A 74 11.75 -4.26 3.59
CA VAL A 74 11.24 -4.13 2.22
C VAL A 74 10.46 -5.37 1.78
N VAL A 75 11.01 -6.56 2.01
CA VAL A 75 10.40 -7.83 1.61
C VAL A 75 9.14 -8.13 2.42
N SER A 76 9.17 -7.92 3.75
CA SER A 76 7.99 -8.12 4.60
C SER A 76 6.85 -7.15 4.24
N SER A 77 7.18 -5.87 3.98
CA SER A 77 6.20 -4.88 3.52
C SER A 77 5.63 -5.22 2.15
N ALA A 78 6.44 -5.81 1.25
CA ALA A 78 5.94 -6.30 -0.03
C ALA A 78 4.90 -7.41 0.16
N PHE A 79 5.20 -8.43 0.97
CA PHE A 79 4.26 -9.52 1.25
C PHE A 79 3.01 -9.03 1.99
N PHE A 80 3.17 -8.20 3.00
CA PHE A 80 2.02 -7.65 3.72
C PHE A 80 1.16 -6.76 2.82
N GLY A 81 1.79 -5.98 1.94
CA GLY A 81 1.13 -5.13 0.95
C GLY A 81 0.20 -5.89 0.01
N THR A 82 0.58 -7.13 -0.38
CA THR A 82 -0.26 -7.97 -1.25
C THR A 82 -1.64 -8.27 -0.66
N ILE A 83 -1.76 -8.25 0.67
CA ILE A 83 -3.00 -8.59 1.38
C ILE A 83 -3.71 -7.34 1.89
N SER A 84 -2.96 -6.37 2.45
CA SER A 84 -3.59 -5.21 3.09
C SER A 84 -4.06 -4.15 2.11
N GLY A 85 -3.37 -3.99 0.98
CA GLY A 85 -3.64 -2.91 0.01
C GLY A 85 -3.53 -1.48 0.56
N SER A 86 -3.17 -1.33 1.85
CA SER A 86 -3.09 -0.05 2.55
C SER A 86 -1.67 0.24 3.02
N SER A 87 -1.07 1.31 2.51
CA SER A 87 0.27 1.74 2.93
C SER A 87 0.32 2.11 4.43
N ILE A 88 -0.75 2.71 4.95
CA ILE A 88 -0.82 3.10 6.37
C ILE A 88 -0.86 1.84 7.25
N ALA A 89 -1.76 0.91 6.96
CA ALA A 89 -1.86 -0.35 7.69
C ALA A 89 -0.55 -1.15 7.62
N ASN A 90 0.09 -1.17 6.46
CA ASN A 90 1.38 -1.82 6.23
C ASN A 90 2.47 -1.17 7.10
N THR A 91 2.64 0.16 7.04
CA THR A 91 3.64 0.89 7.84
C THR A 91 3.44 0.67 9.34
N VAL A 92 2.21 0.65 9.84
CA VAL A 92 1.94 0.42 11.27
C VAL A 92 2.26 -1.02 11.66
N SER A 93 1.87 -1.99 10.85
CA SER A 93 2.03 -3.42 11.18
C SER A 93 3.47 -3.88 11.09
N THR A 94 4.10 -3.71 9.92
CA THR A 94 5.49 -4.15 9.70
C THR A 94 6.49 -3.20 10.36
N GLY A 95 6.24 -1.88 10.30
CA GLY A 95 7.13 -0.86 10.85
C GLY A 95 7.27 -0.91 12.36
N SER A 96 6.23 -1.33 13.09
CA SER A 96 6.32 -1.53 14.54
C SER A 96 7.38 -2.57 14.95
N LEU A 97 7.66 -3.53 14.07
CA LEU A 97 8.65 -4.59 14.25
C LEU A 97 9.99 -4.25 13.60
N THR A 98 9.96 -3.74 12.38
CA THR A 98 11.17 -3.56 11.54
C THR A 98 11.94 -2.30 11.91
N ILE A 99 11.29 -1.18 12.23
CA ILE A 99 11.97 0.08 12.59
C ILE A 99 12.83 -0.06 13.85
N PRO A 100 12.34 -0.63 14.98
CA PRO A 100 13.17 -0.85 16.16
C PRO A 100 14.36 -1.77 15.85
N ASN A 101 14.15 -2.80 15.04
CA ASN A 101 15.22 -3.74 14.67
C ASN A 101 16.30 -3.06 13.81
N MET A 102 15.91 -2.23 12.82
CA MET A 102 16.87 -1.44 12.04
C MET A 102 17.67 -0.47 12.90
N LYS A 103 17.04 0.21 13.87
CA LYS A 103 17.73 1.10 14.81
C LYS A 103 18.75 0.38 15.67
N ARG A 104 18.44 -0.82 16.15
CA ARG A 104 19.38 -1.66 16.92
C ARG A 104 20.62 -2.06 16.12
N MET A 105 20.52 -2.13 14.80
CA MET A 105 21.64 -2.43 13.89
C MET A 105 22.42 -1.17 13.45
N GLY A 106 22.12 -0.01 14.04
CA GLY A 106 22.85 1.22 13.77
C GLY A 106 22.28 2.10 12.67
N TYR A 107 21.10 1.75 12.10
CA TYR A 107 20.45 2.61 11.13
C TYR A 107 19.88 3.87 11.81
N PRO A 108 20.16 5.08 11.28
CA PRO A 108 19.56 6.30 11.81
C PRO A 108 18.05 6.27 11.65
N GLY A 109 17.31 6.82 12.64
CA GLY A 109 15.85 6.72 12.71
C GLY A 109 15.11 7.26 11.49
N HIS A 110 15.61 8.35 10.88
CA HIS A 110 15.04 8.92 9.66
C HIS A 110 15.20 7.99 8.45
N LEU A 111 16.31 7.25 8.38
CA LEU A 111 16.52 6.28 7.30
C LEU A 111 15.63 5.03 7.49
N ALA A 112 15.54 4.52 8.73
CA ALA A 112 14.67 3.38 9.04
C ALA A 112 13.20 3.69 8.74
N GLY A 113 12.71 4.87 9.16
CA GLY A 113 11.35 5.31 8.84
C GLY A 113 11.13 5.56 7.36
N GLY A 114 12.12 6.13 6.66
CA GLY A 114 12.04 6.36 5.22
C GLY A 114 11.99 5.07 4.39
N VAL A 115 12.78 4.07 4.76
CA VAL A 115 12.76 2.75 4.12
C VAL A 115 11.41 2.07 4.33
N GLU A 116 10.88 2.09 5.55
CA GLU A 116 9.59 1.49 5.86
C GLU A 116 8.46 2.19 5.12
N ALA A 117 8.41 3.53 5.13
CA ALA A 117 7.39 4.29 4.43
C ALA A 117 7.42 4.05 2.92
N ALA A 118 8.62 4.06 2.31
CA ALA A 118 8.77 3.79 0.88
C ALA A 118 8.35 2.36 0.52
N SER A 119 8.73 1.37 1.32
CA SER A 119 8.37 -0.04 1.09
C SER A 119 6.87 -0.26 1.23
N SER A 120 6.26 0.35 2.25
CA SER A 120 4.82 0.23 2.51
C SER A 120 3.97 0.93 1.45
N ALA A 121 4.45 2.03 0.87
CA ALA A 121 3.77 2.70 -0.24
C ALA A 121 3.62 1.79 -1.46
N GLY A 122 4.62 0.95 -1.74
CA GLY A 122 4.56 -0.06 -2.79
C GLY A 122 3.44 -1.08 -2.61
N GLY A 123 2.98 -1.31 -1.40
CA GLY A 123 1.89 -2.24 -1.11
C GLY A 123 0.56 -1.88 -1.81
N GLN A 124 0.33 -0.60 -2.11
CA GLN A 124 -0.88 -0.17 -2.83
C GLN A 124 -0.92 -0.60 -4.29
N ILE A 125 0.25 -0.80 -4.91
CA ILE A 125 0.37 -1.23 -6.30
C ILE A 125 0.73 -2.70 -6.43
N THR A 126 0.93 -3.41 -5.30
CA THR A 126 1.35 -4.81 -5.31
C THR A 126 0.15 -5.74 -5.47
N PRO A 127 0.09 -6.54 -6.53
CA PRO A 127 -0.95 -7.57 -6.68
C PRO A 127 -0.88 -8.62 -5.56
N PRO A 128 -1.99 -9.33 -5.26
CA PRO A 128 -3.26 -9.36 -5.99
C PRO A 128 -4.29 -8.35 -5.51
N ILE A 129 -4.27 -7.87 -4.24
CA ILE A 129 -5.36 -7.05 -3.71
C ILE A 129 -5.20 -5.59 -4.09
N MET A 130 -3.97 -5.05 -4.04
CA MET A 130 -3.68 -3.65 -4.35
C MET A 130 -4.48 -2.67 -3.47
N GLY A 131 -4.42 -1.37 -3.75
CA GLY A 131 -5.24 -0.36 -3.07
C GLY A 131 -6.64 -0.23 -3.69
N ALA A 132 -7.55 0.44 -2.97
CA ALA A 132 -8.92 0.69 -3.43
C ALA A 132 -9.00 1.36 -4.81
N ALA A 133 -8.01 2.17 -5.17
CA ALA A 133 -7.92 2.83 -6.46
C ALA A 133 -7.89 1.85 -7.65
N ALA A 134 -7.35 0.64 -7.47
CA ALA A 134 -7.30 -0.35 -8.54
C ALA A 134 -8.69 -0.92 -8.89
N PHE A 135 -9.57 -1.05 -7.90
CA PHE A 135 -10.95 -1.46 -8.13
C PHE A 135 -11.75 -0.37 -8.84
N VAL A 136 -11.57 0.88 -8.42
CA VAL A 136 -12.18 2.04 -9.07
C VAL A 136 -11.69 2.14 -10.52
N MET A 137 -10.40 1.93 -10.77
CA MET A 137 -9.83 1.93 -12.12
C MET A 137 -10.44 0.83 -13.00
N ALA A 138 -10.67 -0.37 -12.45
CA ALA A 138 -11.28 -1.48 -13.16
C ALA A 138 -12.67 -1.11 -13.68
N GLU A 139 -13.46 -0.45 -12.83
CA GLU A 139 -14.82 -0.03 -13.18
C GLU A 139 -14.83 1.10 -14.20
N PHE A 140 -14.02 2.14 -14.02
CA PHE A 140 -13.96 3.25 -14.97
C PHE A 140 -13.44 2.86 -16.36
N LEU A 141 -12.56 1.88 -16.43
CA LEU A 141 -12.01 1.39 -17.70
C LEU A 141 -12.84 0.26 -18.31
N GLU A 142 -13.87 -0.21 -17.61
CA GLU A 142 -14.68 -1.38 -18.02
C GLU A 142 -13.80 -2.61 -18.34
N LEU A 143 -12.67 -2.75 -17.64
CA LEU A 143 -11.74 -3.85 -17.83
C LEU A 143 -11.83 -4.87 -16.69
N PRO A 144 -11.63 -6.16 -16.97
CA PRO A 144 -11.58 -7.15 -15.91
C PRO A 144 -10.40 -6.88 -14.99
N TYR A 145 -10.64 -7.01 -13.69
CA TYR A 145 -9.62 -6.74 -12.65
C TYR A 145 -8.30 -7.51 -12.87
N THR A 146 -8.37 -8.70 -13.45
CA THR A 146 -7.19 -9.51 -13.82
C THR A 146 -6.25 -8.81 -14.78
N THR A 147 -6.76 -8.01 -15.70
CA THR A 147 -5.93 -7.22 -16.63
C THR A 147 -5.16 -6.14 -15.87
N ILE A 148 -5.79 -5.50 -14.90
CA ILE A 148 -5.15 -4.47 -14.07
C ILE A 148 -4.07 -5.10 -13.18
N ILE A 149 -4.33 -6.28 -12.59
CA ILE A 149 -3.33 -7.05 -11.85
C ILE A 149 -2.07 -7.28 -12.68
N LEU A 150 -2.23 -7.77 -13.91
CA LEU A 150 -1.09 -8.05 -14.79
C LEU A 150 -0.33 -6.78 -15.18
N ALA A 151 -1.04 -5.70 -15.45
CA ALA A 151 -0.42 -4.41 -15.75
C ALA A 151 0.34 -3.83 -14.53
N ALA A 152 -0.18 -4.02 -13.32
CA ALA A 152 0.42 -3.53 -12.08
C ALA A 152 1.70 -4.29 -11.66
N LEU A 153 1.89 -5.52 -12.15
CA LEU A 153 3.10 -6.32 -11.84
C LEU A 153 4.40 -5.59 -12.21
N VAL A 154 4.42 -4.95 -13.38
CA VAL A 154 5.64 -4.28 -13.87
C VAL A 154 6.02 -3.09 -12.98
N PRO A 155 5.14 -2.10 -12.72
CA PRO A 155 5.47 -0.98 -11.84
C PRO A 155 5.75 -1.42 -10.41
N ALA A 156 5.06 -2.44 -9.88
CA ALA A 156 5.33 -2.98 -8.56
C ALA A 156 6.75 -3.58 -8.47
N ALA A 157 7.15 -4.38 -9.45
CA ALA A 157 8.50 -4.95 -9.51
C ALA A 157 9.57 -3.86 -9.60
N MET A 158 9.39 -2.86 -10.46
CA MET A 158 10.30 -1.72 -10.58
C MET A 158 10.44 -0.93 -9.29
N HIS A 159 9.33 -0.71 -8.58
CA HIS A 159 9.31 -0.02 -7.28
C HIS A 159 10.18 -0.75 -6.26
N TYR A 160 9.95 -2.05 -6.04
CA TYR A 160 10.71 -2.81 -5.05
C TYR A 160 12.19 -2.99 -5.43
N ILE A 161 12.50 -3.18 -6.72
CA ILE A 161 13.89 -3.21 -7.19
C ILE A 161 14.59 -1.88 -6.87
N GLY A 162 13.91 -0.75 -7.09
CA GLY A 162 14.42 0.58 -6.75
C GLY A 162 14.69 0.74 -5.27
N VAL A 163 13.72 0.39 -4.41
CA VAL A 163 13.85 0.49 -2.94
C VAL A 163 14.96 -0.42 -2.42
N ILE A 164 15.02 -1.68 -2.86
CA ILE A 164 16.06 -2.64 -2.47
C ILE A 164 17.44 -2.14 -2.90
N SER A 165 17.56 -1.55 -4.08
CA SER A 165 18.83 -1.01 -4.58
C SER A 165 19.31 0.15 -3.71
N ILE A 166 18.44 1.10 -3.38
CA ILE A 166 18.76 2.22 -2.50
C ILE A 166 19.20 1.72 -1.13
N VAL A 167 18.46 0.78 -0.55
CA VAL A 167 18.77 0.16 0.74
C VAL A 167 20.12 -0.54 0.69
N HIS A 168 20.42 -1.26 -0.38
CA HIS A 168 21.68 -1.98 -0.53
C HIS A 168 22.88 -1.02 -0.58
N PHE A 169 22.79 0.05 -1.38
CA PHE A 169 23.87 1.03 -1.47
C PHE A 169 24.06 1.84 -0.17
N LYS A 170 22.97 2.16 0.52
CA LYS A 170 23.04 2.82 1.82
C LYS A 170 23.66 1.92 2.90
N ALA A 171 23.28 0.64 2.93
CA ALA A 171 23.85 -0.32 3.86
C ALA A 171 25.36 -0.57 3.68
N LYS A 172 25.89 -0.37 2.47
CA LYS A 172 27.33 -0.45 2.21
C LYS A 172 28.12 0.80 2.66
N ARG A 173 27.41 1.90 2.91
CA ARG A 173 28.03 3.18 3.34
C ARG A 173 27.93 3.42 4.84
N LEU A 174 27.17 2.61 5.55
CA LEU A 174 27.07 2.59 7.00
C LEU A 174 28.11 1.63 7.58
#